data_af75b707d4f9e5066cd00127d0add191
#
_entry.id   af75b707d4f9e5066cd00127d0add191
#
_cell.length_a   1.000
_cell.length_b   1.000
_cell.length_c   1.000
_cell.angle_alpha   90.00
_cell.angle_beta   90.00
_cell.angle_gamma   90.00
#
_symmetry.space_group_name_H-M   'P 1'
#
loop_
_entity.id
_entity.type
_entity.pdbx_description
1 polymer ?
#
loop_
_entity_poly.entity_id
_entity_poly.type
_entity_poly.pdbx_seq_one_letter_code
_entity_poly.pdbx_strand_id
1 'polypeptide(L)'
;MIITTPAPESASDAVAQMYEEDIAADGFVHAYTAAMAVNPEAHDAFVALVRAVVPSIGVRIYEAATLGAARAIGSAHCLIAHGRKSMTAGVVDEAGLRAFAADDDSAFTDAERAVIRYAERLSSSPQDMTDADAAALREHGLTDRQIVDITLAAGLRNHFSRSLMALTVPLDDDPLIAPELAAALRRRAERRAQ
;
A
#
# COMPACT_ATOMS: atom_id res chain seq x y z
N MET A 1 -7.15 17.58 6.49
CA MET A 1 -6.12 17.07 7.41
C MET A 1 -6.26 17.75 8.76
N ILE A 2 -6.14 17.00 9.87
CA ILE A 2 -6.31 17.54 11.24
C ILE A 2 -5.01 18.04 11.88
N ILE A 3 -3.88 17.95 11.16
CA ILE A 3 -2.57 18.41 11.59
C ILE A 3 -2.03 19.47 10.62
N THR A 4 -1.08 20.29 11.09
CA THR A 4 -0.31 21.19 10.24
C THR A 4 0.94 20.49 9.76
N THR A 5 1.23 20.55 8.47
CA THR A 5 2.40 19.95 7.85
C THR A 5 3.53 21.00 7.69
N PRO A 6 4.80 20.57 7.69
CA PRO A 6 5.91 21.48 7.42
C PRO A 6 5.76 22.13 6.03
N ALA A 7 5.93 23.45 5.96
CA ALA A 7 5.97 24.14 4.68
C ALA A 7 7.36 23.94 4.03
N PRO A 8 7.45 23.83 2.68
CA PRO A 8 8.73 23.62 2.00
C PRO A 8 9.79 24.66 2.35
N GLU A 9 9.38 25.93 2.53
CA GLU A 9 10.27 27.07 2.80
C GLU A 9 10.89 27.03 4.22
N SER A 10 10.29 26.24 5.13
CA SER A 10 10.74 26.10 6.53
C SER A 10 11.10 24.66 6.89
N ALA A 11 11.26 23.81 5.90
CA ALA A 11 11.57 22.40 6.08
C ALA A 11 12.97 22.22 6.69
N SER A 12 13.11 21.28 7.67
CA SER A 12 14.43 20.79 8.08
C SER A 12 15.05 19.96 6.94
N ASP A 13 16.36 19.72 7.02
CA ASP A 13 17.07 18.93 5.99
C ASP A 13 16.41 17.59 5.71
N ALA A 14 15.98 16.86 6.74
CA ALA A 14 15.30 15.58 6.59
C ALA A 14 13.94 15.72 5.88
N VAL A 15 13.16 16.75 6.21
CA VAL A 15 11.87 17.03 5.57
C VAL A 15 12.06 17.47 4.12
N ALA A 16 13.06 18.33 3.87
CA ALA A 16 13.40 18.77 2.52
C ALA A 16 13.77 17.59 1.63
N GLN A 17 14.57 16.65 2.13
CA GLN A 17 14.91 15.42 1.41
C GLN A 17 13.67 14.58 1.06
N MET A 18 12.72 14.40 1.98
CA MET A 18 11.47 13.68 1.70
C MET A 18 10.67 14.34 0.56
N TYR A 19 10.62 15.68 0.55
CA TYR A 19 9.92 16.41 -0.50
C TYR A 19 10.65 16.37 -1.84
N GLU A 20 11.97 16.47 -1.83
CA GLU A 20 12.80 16.33 -3.03
C GLU A 20 12.69 14.93 -3.66
N GLU A 21 12.62 13.87 -2.86
CA GLU A 21 12.40 12.50 -3.32
C GLU A 21 11.05 12.36 -4.04
N ASP A 22 9.98 12.91 -3.49
CA ASP A 22 8.65 12.93 -4.12
C ASP A 22 8.64 13.73 -5.44
N ILE A 23 9.25 14.93 -5.44
CA ILE A 23 9.33 15.78 -6.63
C ILE A 23 10.16 15.08 -7.72
N ALA A 24 11.27 14.44 -7.36
CA ALA A 24 12.11 13.72 -8.32
C ALA A 24 11.41 12.48 -8.90
N ALA A 25 10.60 11.79 -8.11
CA ALA A 25 9.91 10.59 -8.53
C ALA A 25 8.61 10.89 -9.31
N ASP A 26 7.80 11.80 -8.81
CA ASP A 26 6.41 11.98 -9.22
C ASP A 26 6.07 13.42 -9.67
N GLY A 27 6.99 14.38 -9.49
CA GLY A 27 6.84 15.77 -9.92
C GLY A 27 6.10 16.69 -8.93
N PHE A 28 5.64 16.17 -7.81
CA PHE A 28 4.96 16.92 -6.74
C PHE A 28 5.14 16.25 -5.38
N VAL A 29 4.88 17.00 -4.29
CA VAL A 29 4.89 16.46 -2.93
C VAL A 29 3.53 15.86 -2.63
N HIS A 30 3.50 14.59 -2.27
CA HIS A 30 2.27 13.91 -1.88
C HIS A 30 1.75 14.40 -0.51
N ALA A 31 0.45 14.53 -0.38
CA ALA A 31 -0.18 14.89 0.89
C ALA A 31 0.14 13.89 2.02
N TYR A 32 0.31 12.61 1.70
CA TYR A 32 0.74 11.61 2.68
C TYR A 32 2.20 11.79 3.10
N THR A 33 3.10 12.19 2.20
CA THR A 33 4.50 12.52 2.53
C THR A 33 4.54 13.75 3.43
N ALA A 34 3.80 14.80 3.11
CA ALA A 34 3.71 15.99 3.95
C ALA A 34 3.18 15.65 5.36
N ALA A 35 2.21 14.74 5.48
CA ALA A 35 1.71 14.29 6.78
C ALA A 35 2.77 13.51 7.58
N MET A 36 3.52 12.61 6.92
CA MET A 36 4.58 11.83 7.56
C MET A 36 5.81 12.69 7.91
N ALA A 37 6.06 13.76 7.17
CA ALA A 37 7.14 14.71 7.40
C ALA A 37 7.03 15.49 8.73
N VAL A 38 5.92 15.38 9.45
CA VAL A 38 5.78 15.89 10.82
C VAL A 38 6.67 15.09 11.80
N ASN A 39 6.97 13.83 11.49
CA ASN A 39 7.90 12.99 12.24
C ASN A 39 8.76 12.18 11.24
N PRO A 40 9.80 12.80 10.66
CA PRO A 40 10.64 12.18 9.64
C PRO A 40 11.37 10.94 10.17
N GLU A 41 11.76 10.91 11.45
CA GLU A 41 12.43 9.76 12.05
C GLU A 41 11.53 8.51 12.07
N ALA A 42 10.24 8.67 12.35
CA ALA A 42 9.28 7.57 12.31
C ALA A 42 9.03 7.11 10.86
N HIS A 43 9.01 8.03 9.89
CA HIS A 43 8.93 7.70 8.49
C HIS A 43 10.15 6.90 8.02
N ASP A 44 11.36 7.31 8.38
CA ASP A 44 12.59 6.60 8.05
C ASP A 44 12.60 5.17 8.61
N ALA A 45 12.15 4.99 9.86
CA ALA A 45 12.02 3.67 10.47
C ALA A 45 11.01 2.79 9.72
N PHE A 46 9.89 3.36 9.27
CA PHE A 46 8.92 2.66 8.41
C PHE A 46 9.54 2.25 7.07
N VAL A 47 10.24 3.15 6.39
CA VAL A 47 10.93 2.88 5.12
C VAL A 47 12.03 1.83 5.30
N ALA A 48 12.80 1.89 6.41
CA ALA A 48 13.81 0.88 6.74
C ALA A 48 13.19 -0.51 6.88
N LEU A 49 12.02 -0.63 7.51
CA LEU A 49 11.31 -1.91 7.65
C LEU A 49 10.80 -2.42 6.29
N VAL A 50 10.27 -1.54 5.42
CA VAL A 50 9.91 -1.92 4.04
C VAL A 50 11.13 -2.46 3.28
N ARG A 51 12.28 -1.79 3.38
CA ARG A 51 13.54 -2.22 2.74
C ARG A 51 14.05 -3.56 3.26
N ALA A 52 13.74 -3.93 4.51
CA ALA A 52 14.11 -5.21 5.09
C ALA A 52 13.22 -6.37 4.61
N VAL A 53 11.95 -6.09 4.27
CA VAL A 53 10.94 -7.08 3.90
C VAL A 53 10.97 -7.40 2.39
N VAL A 54 11.02 -6.37 1.54
CA VAL A 54 10.85 -6.51 0.09
C VAL A 54 11.85 -7.46 -0.57
N PRO A 55 13.17 -7.49 -0.22
CA PRO A 55 14.12 -8.35 -0.92
C PRO A 55 13.83 -9.84 -0.83
N SER A 56 13.19 -10.33 0.22
CA SER A 56 12.90 -11.76 0.39
C SER A 56 11.67 -12.23 -0.38
N ILE A 57 10.68 -11.37 -0.57
CA ILE A 57 9.42 -11.71 -1.23
C ILE A 57 9.32 -11.17 -2.66
N GLY A 58 10.15 -10.21 -3.00
CA GLY A 58 10.12 -9.52 -4.29
C GLY A 58 8.96 -8.53 -4.43
N VAL A 59 9.08 -7.62 -5.41
CA VAL A 59 8.13 -6.52 -5.60
C VAL A 59 6.72 -7.01 -5.93
N ARG A 60 6.58 -8.09 -6.71
CA ARG A 60 5.27 -8.63 -7.09
C ARG A 60 4.44 -9.09 -5.89
N ILE A 61 5.05 -9.89 -5.01
CA ILE A 61 4.39 -10.38 -3.78
C ILE A 61 4.15 -9.24 -2.80
N TYR A 62 5.11 -8.30 -2.69
CA TYR A 62 4.94 -7.12 -1.84
C TYR A 62 3.75 -6.26 -2.28
N GLU A 63 3.60 -5.99 -3.58
CA GLU A 63 2.47 -5.20 -4.08
C GLU A 63 1.14 -5.96 -3.95
N ALA A 64 1.12 -7.28 -4.17
CA ALA A 64 -0.06 -8.12 -3.92
C ALA A 64 -0.52 -8.04 -2.46
N ALA A 65 0.41 -8.20 -1.50
CA ALA A 65 0.11 -8.07 -0.08
C ALA A 65 -0.40 -6.66 0.29
N THR A 66 0.23 -5.64 -0.28
CA THR A 66 -0.12 -4.25 -0.04
C THR A 66 -1.50 -3.88 -0.59
N LEU A 67 -1.81 -4.30 -1.83
CA LEU A 67 -3.11 -4.08 -2.47
C LEU A 67 -4.22 -4.81 -1.71
N GLY A 68 -4.01 -6.08 -1.32
CA GLY A 68 -4.96 -6.84 -0.52
C GLY A 68 -5.26 -6.16 0.82
N ALA A 69 -4.22 -5.77 1.56
CA ALA A 69 -4.38 -5.07 2.82
C ALA A 69 -5.10 -3.71 2.66
N ALA A 70 -4.74 -2.92 1.64
CA ALA A 70 -5.37 -1.63 1.35
C ALA A 70 -6.86 -1.79 0.96
N ARG A 71 -7.19 -2.84 0.17
CA ARG A 71 -8.57 -3.18 -0.22
C ARG A 71 -9.41 -3.58 0.99
N ALA A 72 -8.85 -4.40 1.88
CA ALA A 72 -9.52 -4.84 3.11
C ALA A 72 -9.80 -3.67 4.08
N ILE A 73 -8.90 -2.71 4.19
CA ILE A 73 -9.07 -1.54 5.06
C ILE A 73 -9.99 -0.48 4.44
N GLY A 74 -10.09 -0.41 3.12
CA GLY A 74 -10.76 0.67 2.40
C GLY A 74 -9.90 1.93 2.30
N SER A 75 -8.59 1.79 2.10
CA SER A 75 -7.66 2.93 1.99
C SER A 75 -7.50 3.38 0.54
N ALA A 76 -8.20 4.44 0.16
CA ALA A 76 -8.09 5.00 -1.19
C ALA A 76 -6.66 5.47 -1.52
N HIS A 77 -5.95 6.12 -0.58
CA HIS A 77 -4.55 6.51 -0.76
C HIS A 77 -3.68 5.33 -1.17
N CYS A 78 -3.76 4.25 -0.39
CA CYS A 78 -2.89 3.09 -0.62
C CYS A 78 -3.29 2.30 -1.87
N LEU A 79 -4.59 2.22 -2.19
CA LEU A 79 -5.04 1.59 -3.44
C LEU A 79 -4.55 2.35 -4.67
N ILE A 80 -4.60 3.68 -4.67
CA ILE A 80 -4.13 4.51 -5.79
C ILE A 80 -2.60 4.44 -5.90
N ALA A 81 -1.87 4.71 -4.82
CA ALA A 81 -0.41 4.74 -4.84
C ALA A 81 0.20 3.39 -5.20
N HIS A 82 -0.26 2.28 -4.58
CA HIS A 82 0.25 0.95 -4.86
C HIS A 82 -0.33 0.35 -6.14
N GLY A 83 -1.54 0.74 -6.56
CA GLY A 83 -2.04 0.43 -7.89
C GLY A 83 -1.12 0.98 -8.98
N ARG A 84 -0.73 2.25 -8.88
CA ARG A 84 0.23 2.87 -9.80
C ARG A 84 1.60 2.18 -9.75
N LYS A 85 2.14 1.93 -8.54
CA LYS A 85 3.42 1.22 -8.37
C LYS A 85 3.39 -0.20 -8.97
N SER A 86 2.27 -0.90 -8.80
CA SER A 86 2.07 -2.23 -9.38
C SER A 86 2.08 -2.21 -10.91
N MET A 87 1.46 -1.19 -11.53
CA MET A 87 1.52 -1.01 -12.99
C MET A 87 2.93 -0.68 -13.45
N THR A 88 3.62 0.24 -12.79
CA THR A 88 5.01 0.62 -13.12
C THR A 88 5.97 -0.57 -13.01
N ALA A 89 5.77 -1.43 -12.02
CA ALA A 89 6.56 -2.64 -11.79
C ALA A 89 6.15 -3.84 -12.68
N GLY A 90 5.15 -3.69 -13.54
CA GLY A 90 4.65 -4.77 -14.40
C GLY A 90 4.02 -5.94 -13.64
N VAL A 91 3.48 -5.67 -12.45
CA VAL A 91 2.74 -6.66 -11.66
C VAL A 91 1.36 -6.89 -12.26
N VAL A 92 0.69 -5.81 -12.62
CA VAL A 92 -0.63 -5.79 -13.24
C VAL A 92 -0.70 -4.61 -14.21
N ASP A 93 -1.49 -4.72 -15.26
CA ASP A 93 -1.78 -3.61 -16.16
C ASP A 93 -3.02 -2.82 -15.71
N GLU A 94 -3.35 -1.75 -16.43
CA GLU A 94 -4.52 -0.91 -16.12
C GLU A 94 -5.83 -1.70 -16.12
N ALA A 95 -6.01 -2.62 -17.08
CA ALA A 95 -7.21 -3.44 -17.19
C ALA A 95 -7.35 -4.39 -15.99
N GLY A 96 -6.26 -5.04 -15.58
CA GLY A 96 -6.20 -5.90 -14.42
C GLY A 96 -6.42 -5.14 -13.10
N LEU A 97 -5.86 -3.92 -12.97
CA LEU A 97 -6.09 -3.11 -11.79
C LEU A 97 -7.54 -2.60 -11.70
N ARG A 98 -8.15 -2.34 -12.85
CA ARG A 98 -9.58 -2.01 -12.96
C ARG A 98 -10.47 -3.19 -12.56
N ALA A 99 -10.10 -4.42 -12.99
CA ALA A 99 -10.74 -5.66 -12.57
C ALA A 99 -10.61 -5.86 -11.05
N PHE A 100 -9.41 -5.67 -10.50
CA PHE A 100 -9.16 -5.72 -9.06
C PHE A 100 -10.04 -4.74 -8.26
N ALA A 101 -10.26 -3.53 -8.77
CA ALA A 101 -11.18 -2.56 -8.18
C ALA A 101 -12.66 -3.03 -8.22
N ALA A 102 -12.97 -3.98 -9.10
CA ALA A 102 -14.29 -4.64 -9.21
C ALA A 102 -14.36 -6.01 -8.48
N ASP A 103 -13.38 -6.31 -7.61
CA ASP A 103 -13.25 -7.57 -6.87
C ASP A 103 -12.93 -8.80 -7.75
N ASP A 104 -12.35 -8.57 -8.92
CA ASP A 104 -11.86 -9.62 -9.82
C ASP A 104 -10.33 -9.65 -9.81
N ASP A 105 -9.77 -10.68 -9.19
CA ASP A 105 -8.31 -10.87 -9.03
C ASP A 105 -7.70 -11.72 -10.16
N SER A 106 -8.42 -11.95 -11.27
CA SER A 106 -8.01 -12.86 -12.35
C SER A 106 -6.71 -12.43 -13.07
N ALA A 107 -6.36 -11.14 -13.01
CA ALA A 107 -5.11 -10.62 -13.58
C ALA A 107 -3.85 -10.99 -12.76
N PHE A 108 -4.03 -11.48 -11.54
CA PHE A 108 -2.94 -11.91 -10.66
C PHE A 108 -2.69 -13.41 -10.79
N THR A 109 -1.45 -13.85 -10.60
CA THR A 109 -1.10 -15.27 -10.53
C THR A 109 -1.75 -15.96 -9.32
N ASP A 110 -1.78 -17.30 -9.31
CA ASP A 110 -2.34 -18.07 -8.20
C ASP A 110 -1.67 -17.75 -6.86
N ALA A 111 -0.34 -17.61 -6.87
CA ALA A 111 0.44 -17.21 -5.70
C ALA A 111 0.08 -15.80 -5.22
N GLU A 112 0.00 -14.84 -6.14
CA GLU A 112 -0.38 -13.46 -5.81
C GLU A 112 -1.81 -13.39 -5.26
N ARG A 113 -2.75 -14.14 -5.83
CA ARG A 113 -4.13 -14.24 -5.30
C ARG A 113 -4.17 -14.84 -3.90
N ALA A 114 -3.35 -15.84 -3.62
CA ALA A 114 -3.24 -16.40 -2.27
C ALA A 114 -2.71 -15.35 -1.28
N VAL A 115 -1.72 -14.56 -1.68
CA VAL A 115 -1.16 -13.45 -0.89
C VAL A 115 -2.18 -12.34 -0.66
N ILE A 116 -2.95 -11.96 -1.70
CA ILE A 116 -4.02 -10.96 -1.58
C ILE A 116 -5.04 -11.41 -0.52
N ARG A 117 -5.56 -12.64 -0.62
CA ARG A 117 -6.52 -13.20 0.36
C ARG A 117 -5.95 -13.25 1.77
N TYR A 118 -4.69 -13.68 1.92
CA TYR A 118 -3.99 -13.69 3.20
C TYR A 118 -3.91 -12.30 3.82
N ALA A 119 -3.47 -11.30 3.04
CA ALA A 119 -3.34 -9.92 3.48
C ALA A 119 -4.70 -9.28 3.83
N GLU A 120 -5.76 -9.61 3.08
CA GLU A 120 -7.12 -9.16 3.39
C GLU A 120 -7.62 -9.72 4.71
N ARG A 121 -7.45 -11.04 4.90
CA ARG A 121 -7.87 -11.70 6.14
C ARG A 121 -7.11 -11.17 7.35
N LEU A 122 -5.79 -11.04 7.25
CA LEU A 122 -4.94 -10.42 8.28
C LEU A 122 -5.40 -8.99 8.61
N SER A 123 -5.80 -8.22 7.61
CA SER A 123 -6.18 -6.81 7.80
C SER A 123 -7.58 -6.62 8.38
N SER A 124 -8.48 -7.59 8.17
CA SER A 124 -9.87 -7.53 8.62
C SER A 124 -10.15 -8.33 9.89
N SER A 125 -9.51 -9.48 10.07
CA SER A 125 -9.79 -10.42 11.16
C SER A 125 -8.52 -11.19 11.59
N PRO A 126 -7.47 -10.50 12.07
CA PRO A 126 -6.19 -11.14 12.38
C PRO A 126 -6.29 -12.20 13.49
N GLN A 127 -7.26 -12.07 14.39
CA GLN A 127 -7.52 -13.03 15.48
C GLN A 127 -8.09 -14.37 14.96
N ASP A 128 -8.61 -14.41 13.74
CA ASP A 128 -9.21 -15.60 13.12
C ASP A 128 -8.24 -16.30 12.17
N MET A 129 -6.97 -15.84 12.10
CA MET A 129 -5.92 -16.49 11.32
C MET A 129 -5.59 -17.86 11.91
N THR A 130 -5.32 -18.83 11.04
CA THR A 130 -5.06 -20.23 11.40
C THR A 130 -3.87 -20.78 10.61
N ASP A 131 -3.42 -21.99 10.98
CA ASP A 131 -2.37 -22.71 10.24
C ASP A 131 -2.74 -22.92 8.76
N ALA A 132 -4.04 -23.02 8.44
CA ALA A 132 -4.51 -23.18 7.07
C ALA A 132 -4.19 -21.96 6.19
N ASP A 133 -4.18 -20.75 6.75
CA ASP A 133 -3.83 -19.54 6.02
C ASP A 133 -2.36 -19.55 5.60
N ALA A 134 -1.47 -19.99 6.48
CA ALA A 134 -0.05 -20.16 6.17
C ALA A 134 0.20 -21.35 5.24
N ALA A 135 -0.57 -22.45 5.39
CA ALA A 135 -0.47 -23.62 4.52
C ALA A 135 -0.82 -23.25 3.07
N ALA A 136 -1.86 -22.45 2.85
CA ALA A 136 -2.24 -21.97 1.53
C ALA A 136 -1.10 -21.18 0.83
N LEU A 137 -0.30 -20.43 1.57
CA LEU A 137 0.89 -19.75 1.02
C LEU A 137 2.02 -20.76 0.70
N ARG A 138 2.23 -21.77 1.55
CA ARG A 138 3.23 -22.82 1.32
C ARG A 138 2.92 -23.69 0.10
N GLU A 139 1.64 -23.91 -0.23
CA GLU A 139 1.23 -24.60 -1.46
C GLU A 139 1.71 -23.90 -2.74
N HIS A 140 1.98 -22.60 -2.67
CA HIS A 140 2.60 -21.81 -3.73
C HIS A 140 4.12 -21.66 -3.59
N GLY A 141 4.78 -22.47 -2.73
CA GLY A 141 6.23 -22.51 -2.56
C GLY A 141 6.80 -21.39 -1.69
N LEU A 142 5.97 -20.64 -0.96
CA LEU A 142 6.44 -19.59 -0.06
C LEU A 142 6.98 -20.20 1.25
N THR A 143 8.18 -19.78 1.62
CA THR A 143 8.87 -20.21 2.84
C THR A 143 8.31 -19.51 4.08
N ASP A 144 8.58 -20.04 5.27
CA ASP A 144 8.16 -19.40 6.55
C ASP A 144 8.74 -17.99 6.70
N ARG A 145 9.98 -17.74 6.23
CA ARG A 145 10.55 -16.40 6.16
C ARG A 145 9.70 -15.48 5.31
N GLN A 146 9.31 -15.92 4.12
CA GLN A 146 8.49 -15.13 3.22
C GLN A 146 7.07 -14.90 3.76
N ILE A 147 6.50 -15.89 4.46
CA ILE A 147 5.20 -15.73 5.14
C ILE A 147 5.28 -14.65 6.23
N VAL A 148 6.36 -14.63 7.02
CA VAL A 148 6.59 -13.55 7.99
C VAL A 148 6.72 -12.19 7.28
N ASP A 149 7.50 -12.12 6.21
CA ASP A 149 7.71 -10.87 5.47
C ASP A 149 6.41 -10.37 4.78
N ILE A 150 5.55 -11.28 4.28
CA ILE A 150 4.21 -10.95 3.77
C ILE A 150 3.31 -10.42 4.91
N THR A 151 3.37 -11.06 6.08
CA THR A 151 2.64 -10.60 7.26
C THR A 151 3.06 -9.19 7.67
N LEU A 152 4.38 -8.95 7.69
CA LEU A 152 4.92 -7.61 7.99
C LEU A 152 4.53 -6.59 6.93
N ALA A 153 4.58 -6.94 5.62
CA ALA A 153 4.16 -6.05 4.54
C ALA A 153 2.69 -5.61 4.67
N ALA A 154 1.79 -6.56 4.93
CA ALA A 154 0.37 -6.27 5.19
C ALA A 154 0.18 -5.45 6.48
N GLY A 155 0.91 -5.78 7.55
CA GLY A 155 0.88 -5.03 8.81
C GLY A 155 1.37 -3.60 8.66
N LEU A 156 2.46 -3.36 7.92
CA LEU A 156 2.95 -2.04 7.57
C LEU A 156 1.91 -1.24 6.78
N ARG A 157 1.22 -1.90 5.85
CA ARG A 157 0.14 -1.25 5.10
C ARG A 157 -1.04 -0.90 6.00
N ASN A 158 -1.39 -1.76 6.95
CA ASN A 158 -2.40 -1.47 7.96
C ASN A 158 -2.03 -0.24 8.80
N HIS A 159 -0.79 -0.18 9.28
CA HIS A 159 -0.27 0.97 10.00
C HIS A 159 -0.41 2.26 9.17
N PHE A 160 0.17 2.28 7.98
CA PHE A 160 0.20 3.49 7.14
C PHE A 160 -1.21 3.93 6.71
N SER A 161 -2.04 3.01 6.22
CA SER A 161 -3.42 3.30 5.78
C SER A 161 -4.26 3.91 6.91
N ARG A 162 -4.23 3.29 8.08
CA ARG A 162 -5.03 3.75 9.23
C ARG A 162 -4.54 5.09 9.77
N SER A 163 -3.22 5.34 9.74
CA SER A 163 -2.65 6.63 10.11
C SER A 163 -3.14 7.75 9.19
N LEU A 164 -3.09 7.55 7.86
CA LEU A 164 -3.57 8.54 6.90
C LEU A 164 -5.07 8.82 7.07
N MET A 165 -5.88 7.79 7.26
CA MET A 165 -7.32 7.93 7.49
C MET A 165 -7.61 8.67 8.80
N ALA A 166 -6.94 8.30 9.90
CA ALA A 166 -7.11 8.93 11.21
C ALA A 166 -6.70 10.42 11.20
N LEU A 167 -5.65 10.76 10.44
CA LEU A 167 -5.17 12.14 10.26
C LEU A 167 -5.99 12.92 9.21
N THR A 168 -6.99 12.30 8.60
CA THR A 168 -7.81 12.88 7.52
C THR A 168 -6.97 13.50 6.41
N VAL A 169 -5.92 12.79 5.99
CA VAL A 169 -5.04 13.24 4.91
C VAL A 169 -5.85 13.31 3.60
N PRO A 170 -5.85 14.44 2.87
CA PRO A 170 -6.57 14.55 1.61
C PRO A 170 -5.96 13.66 0.54
N LEU A 171 -6.79 13.14 -0.37
CA LEU A 171 -6.30 12.45 -1.56
C LEU A 171 -5.77 13.47 -2.56
N ASP A 172 -4.59 13.18 -3.11
CA ASP A 172 -4.03 13.96 -4.20
C ASP A 172 -4.77 13.68 -5.51
N ASP A 173 -4.80 14.68 -6.39
CA ASP A 173 -5.12 14.48 -7.80
C ASP A 173 -3.83 14.04 -8.51
N ASP A 174 -3.52 12.74 -8.41
CA ASP A 174 -2.31 12.14 -8.95
C ASP A 174 -2.39 12.13 -10.51
N PRO A 175 -1.55 12.91 -11.21
CA PRO A 175 -1.58 12.97 -12.67
C PRO A 175 -1.00 11.72 -13.36
N LEU A 176 -0.39 10.83 -12.59
CA LEU A 176 0.29 9.63 -13.08
C LEU A 176 -0.62 8.40 -13.14
N ILE A 177 -1.91 8.56 -12.80
CA ILE A 177 -2.93 7.51 -12.93
C ILE A 177 -4.15 8.05 -13.70
N ALA A 178 -4.72 7.23 -14.58
CA ALA A 178 -5.91 7.62 -15.33
C ALA A 178 -7.06 8.00 -14.36
N PRO A 179 -7.74 9.15 -14.56
CA PRO A 179 -8.79 9.62 -13.64
C PRO A 179 -9.90 8.61 -13.39
N GLU A 180 -10.30 7.86 -14.42
CA GLU A 180 -11.34 6.82 -14.32
C GLU A 180 -10.90 5.65 -13.46
N LEU A 181 -9.63 5.26 -13.54
CA LEU A 181 -9.04 4.21 -12.71
C LEU A 181 -8.93 4.68 -11.25
N ALA A 182 -8.43 5.89 -11.00
CA ALA A 182 -8.40 6.49 -9.67
C ALA A 182 -9.80 6.53 -9.05
N ALA A 183 -10.81 6.94 -9.83
CA ALA A 183 -12.21 6.93 -9.39
C ALA A 183 -12.73 5.52 -9.08
N ALA A 184 -12.35 4.49 -9.84
CA ALA A 184 -12.72 3.10 -9.58
C ALA A 184 -12.12 2.60 -8.24
N LEU A 185 -10.84 2.89 -7.99
CA LEU A 185 -10.15 2.54 -6.75
C LEU A 185 -10.74 3.28 -5.53
N ARG A 186 -11.10 4.57 -5.68
CA ARG A 186 -11.80 5.35 -4.64
C ARG A 186 -13.15 4.71 -4.29
N ARG A 187 -13.98 4.40 -5.29
CA ARG A 187 -15.28 3.71 -5.07
C ARG A 187 -15.10 2.34 -4.40
N ARG A 188 -14.03 1.62 -4.75
CA ARG A 188 -13.73 0.34 -4.09
C ARG A 188 -13.40 0.51 -2.61
N ALA A 189 -12.63 1.54 -2.26
CA ALA A 189 -12.33 1.87 -0.86
C ALA A 189 -13.60 2.20 -0.07
N GLU A 190 -14.50 3.01 -0.64
CA GLU A 190 -15.75 3.45 0.00
C GLU A 190 -16.71 2.29 0.31
N ARG A 191 -16.78 1.25 -0.55
CA ARG A 191 -17.63 0.05 -0.30
C ARG A 191 -17.27 -0.72 0.96
N ARG A 192 -16.06 -0.57 1.49
CA ARG A 192 -15.64 -1.22 2.74
C ARG A 192 -16.00 -0.40 3.99
N ALA A 193 -16.20 0.91 3.84
CA ALA A 193 -16.52 1.82 4.95
C ALA A 193 -17.99 1.71 5.42
N GLN A 194 -18.83 0.93 4.74
CA GLN A 194 -20.22 0.63 5.08
C GLN A 194 -20.34 -0.72 5.79
#